data_ef1e1305a64781b9bfa0c3c587336996
#
_entry.id   ef1e1305a64781b9bfa0c3c587336996
#
_cell.length_a   1.000
_cell.length_b   1.000
_cell.length_c   1.000
_cell.angle_alpha   90.00
_cell.angle_beta   90.00
_cell.angle_gamma   90.00
#
_symmetry.space_group_name_H-M   'P 1'
#
loop_
_entity.id
_entity.type
_entity.pdbx_description
1 polymer ?
#
loop_
_entity_poly.entity_id
_entity_poly.type
_entity_poly.pdbx_seq_one_letter_code
_entity_poly.pdbx_strand_id
1 'polypeptide(L)'
;MSTTTLQRRPLGQILISEGILSEDQLRIALLEQMKQNQPIGKLLVSLGFVTEATLRQALSESLGKQSIDLSNAVVDPQALRLVPRDMAKRYHLLPLDYDQPSRRLTLAISDINDIVGLDRVRSLLEDSTEIETLLAGESEIDRAIDQYYGHELSIDGILHEIETGEIDWKSLSATDNEYSQPVVRL
;
A
#
# COMPACT_ATOMS: atom_id res chain seq x y z
N MET A 1 -30.61 -25.73 11.33
CA MET A 1 -29.88 -24.53 10.84
C MET A 1 -28.40 -24.78 11.09
N SER A 2 -27.70 -25.26 10.04
CA SER A 2 -26.29 -25.66 10.16
C SER A 2 -25.42 -24.44 9.93
N THR A 3 -24.83 -23.94 11.00
CA THR A 3 -23.79 -22.92 10.93
C THR A 3 -22.54 -23.59 10.37
N THR A 4 -22.33 -23.50 9.07
CA THR A 4 -21.07 -23.92 8.44
C THR A 4 -20.00 -22.94 8.90
N THR A 5 -19.29 -23.31 9.95
CA THR A 5 -18.04 -22.67 10.34
C THR A 5 -17.07 -22.90 9.18
N LEU A 6 -16.87 -21.89 8.34
CA LEU A 6 -15.81 -21.88 7.34
C LEU A 6 -14.49 -22.06 8.12
N GLN A 7 -14.01 -23.30 8.22
CA GLN A 7 -12.67 -23.59 8.72
C GLN A 7 -11.68 -22.89 7.78
N ARG A 8 -11.18 -21.75 8.21
CA ARG A 8 -10.11 -21.03 7.50
C ARG A 8 -8.91 -21.95 7.44
N ARG A 9 -8.60 -22.47 6.25
CA ARG A 9 -7.39 -23.25 6.05
C ARG A 9 -6.19 -22.35 6.32
N PRO A 10 -5.16 -22.83 7.04
CA PRO A 10 -3.92 -22.08 7.21
C PRO A 10 -3.31 -21.72 5.86
N LEU A 11 -2.80 -20.49 5.73
CA LEU A 11 -2.23 -19.97 4.47
C LEU A 11 -1.20 -20.94 3.85
N GLY A 12 -0.31 -21.52 4.67
CA GLY A 12 0.68 -22.49 4.19
C GLY A 12 0.05 -23.71 3.53
N GLN A 13 -1.07 -24.21 4.05
CA GLN A 13 -1.78 -25.36 3.44
C GLN A 13 -2.44 -24.98 2.12
N ILE A 14 -2.93 -23.76 1.99
CA ILE A 14 -3.50 -23.27 0.74
C ILE A 14 -2.41 -23.23 -0.33
N LEU A 15 -1.29 -22.59 -0.04
CA LEU A 15 -0.16 -22.49 -0.96
C LEU A 15 0.40 -23.86 -1.39
N ILE A 16 0.41 -24.84 -0.49
CA ILE A 16 0.79 -26.21 -0.82
C ILE A 16 -0.26 -26.87 -1.73
N SER A 17 -1.56 -26.73 -1.43
CA SER A 17 -2.62 -27.34 -2.23
C SER A 17 -2.70 -26.78 -3.65
N GLU A 18 -2.27 -25.53 -3.83
CA GLU A 18 -2.16 -24.86 -5.14
C GLU A 18 -0.83 -25.16 -5.86
N GLY A 19 0.06 -25.92 -5.23
CA GLY A 19 1.38 -26.28 -5.80
C GLY A 19 2.39 -25.11 -5.84
N ILE A 20 2.09 -24.02 -5.14
CA ILE A 20 2.94 -22.81 -5.08
C ILE A 20 4.08 -23.00 -4.11
N LEU A 21 3.86 -23.75 -3.03
CA LEU A 21 4.81 -23.97 -1.95
C LEU A 21 4.99 -25.46 -1.68
N SER A 22 6.23 -25.92 -1.45
CA SER A 22 6.48 -27.27 -0.99
C SER A 22 6.37 -27.39 0.53
N GLU A 23 6.12 -28.59 1.04
CA GLU A 23 6.09 -28.87 2.48
C GLU A 23 7.43 -28.51 3.16
N ASP A 24 8.56 -28.75 2.49
CA ASP A 24 9.88 -28.42 3.00
C ASP A 24 10.08 -26.90 3.11
N GLN A 25 9.64 -26.13 2.12
CA GLN A 25 9.70 -24.68 2.16
C GLN A 25 8.83 -24.12 3.29
N LEU A 26 7.62 -24.65 3.48
CA LEU A 26 6.77 -24.25 4.60
C LEU A 26 7.43 -24.57 5.93
N ARG A 27 8.06 -25.75 6.07
CA ARG A 27 8.76 -26.13 7.30
C ARG A 27 9.91 -25.18 7.61
N ILE A 28 10.69 -24.78 6.60
CA ILE A 28 11.78 -23.81 6.76
C ILE A 28 11.22 -22.46 7.23
N ALA A 29 10.18 -21.98 6.60
CA ALA A 29 9.55 -20.71 6.97
C ALA A 29 8.97 -20.72 8.40
N LEU A 30 8.36 -21.84 8.82
CA LEU A 30 7.85 -21.99 10.18
C LEU A 30 8.98 -22.01 11.22
N LEU A 31 10.12 -22.65 10.93
CA LEU A 31 11.29 -22.61 11.81
C LEU A 31 11.85 -21.19 11.93
N GLU A 32 11.87 -20.43 10.84
CA GLU A 32 12.33 -19.05 10.87
C GLU A 32 11.34 -18.14 11.61
N GLN A 33 10.04 -18.40 11.49
CA GLN A 33 8.99 -17.69 12.23
C GLN A 33 9.20 -17.78 13.74
N MET A 34 9.58 -18.94 14.24
CA MET A 34 9.85 -19.15 15.68
C MET A 34 11.01 -18.27 16.20
N LYS A 35 11.94 -17.86 15.32
CA LYS A 35 13.09 -17.03 15.68
C LYS A 35 12.79 -15.54 15.58
N GLN A 36 12.03 -15.14 14.56
CA GLN A 36 11.85 -13.72 14.18
C GLN A 36 10.51 -13.15 14.62
N ASN A 37 9.55 -13.97 15.04
CA ASN A 37 8.19 -13.58 15.43
C ASN A 37 7.48 -12.69 14.37
N GLN A 38 7.70 -12.99 13.08
CA GLN A 38 7.07 -12.30 11.96
C GLN A 38 5.90 -13.10 11.38
N PRO A 39 4.94 -12.45 10.70
CA PRO A 39 3.88 -13.17 9.97
C PRO A 39 4.46 -14.11 8.94
N ILE A 40 3.90 -15.32 8.84
CA ILE A 40 4.42 -16.37 7.94
C ILE A 40 4.44 -15.92 6.48
N GLY A 41 3.43 -15.16 6.03
CA GLY A 41 3.37 -14.63 4.67
C GLY A 41 4.56 -13.73 4.34
N LYS A 42 4.94 -12.85 5.26
CA LYS A 42 6.10 -11.95 5.10
C LYS A 42 7.42 -12.75 5.02
N LEU A 43 7.55 -13.80 5.83
CA LEU A 43 8.71 -14.68 5.79
C LEU A 43 8.81 -15.47 4.48
N LEU A 44 7.69 -15.98 3.97
CA LEU A 44 7.66 -16.69 2.69
C LEU A 44 8.13 -15.80 1.53
N VAL A 45 7.74 -14.53 1.54
CA VAL A 45 8.19 -13.54 0.55
C VAL A 45 9.68 -13.20 0.74
N SER A 46 10.12 -12.93 1.97
CA SER A 46 11.52 -12.57 2.26
C SER A 46 12.50 -13.69 1.97
N LEU A 47 12.09 -14.95 2.14
CA LEU A 47 12.85 -16.13 1.77
C LEU A 47 12.82 -16.44 0.26
N GLY A 48 12.05 -15.67 -0.52
CA GLY A 48 11.91 -15.85 -1.95
C GLY A 48 11.12 -17.10 -2.36
N PHE A 49 10.36 -17.70 -1.45
CA PHE A 49 9.56 -18.90 -1.75
C PHE A 49 8.28 -18.57 -2.50
N VAL A 50 7.71 -17.38 -2.29
CA VAL A 50 6.55 -16.86 -3.00
C VAL A 50 6.75 -15.38 -3.32
N THR A 51 6.03 -14.87 -4.33
CA THR A 51 5.98 -13.41 -4.59
C THR A 51 4.85 -12.78 -3.79
N GLU A 52 4.91 -11.46 -3.55
CA GLU A 52 3.80 -10.73 -2.92
C GLU A 52 2.49 -10.86 -3.71
N ALA A 53 2.57 -10.81 -5.04
CA ALA A 53 1.41 -10.98 -5.90
C ALA A 53 0.76 -12.35 -5.73
N THR A 54 1.55 -13.41 -5.69
CA THR A 54 1.06 -14.78 -5.47
C THR A 54 0.46 -14.94 -4.07
N LEU A 55 1.11 -14.39 -3.05
CA LEU A 55 0.62 -14.41 -1.68
C LEU A 55 -0.72 -13.65 -1.56
N ARG A 56 -0.83 -12.47 -2.16
CA ARG A 56 -2.05 -11.66 -2.20
C ARG A 56 -3.18 -12.42 -2.85
N GLN A 57 -2.95 -13.07 -4.00
CA GLN A 57 -3.97 -13.85 -4.69
C GLN A 57 -4.47 -15.02 -3.83
N ALA A 58 -3.58 -15.82 -3.26
CA ALA A 58 -3.94 -16.93 -2.38
C ALA A 58 -4.71 -16.46 -1.14
N LEU A 59 -4.35 -15.34 -0.55
CA LEU A 59 -5.09 -14.72 0.55
C LEU A 59 -6.48 -14.25 0.12
N SER A 60 -6.58 -13.60 -1.04
CA SER A 60 -7.83 -13.13 -1.61
C SER A 60 -8.83 -14.28 -1.80
N GLU A 61 -8.40 -15.36 -2.43
CA GLU A 61 -9.21 -16.56 -2.66
C GLU A 61 -9.61 -17.24 -1.35
N SER A 62 -8.65 -17.37 -0.41
CA SER A 62 -8.87 -18.01 0.88
C SER A 62 -9.86 -17.25 1.77
N LEU A 63 -9.83 -15.93 1.74
CA LEU A 63 -10.62 -15.06 2.60
C LEU A 63 -11.91 -14.57 1.94
N GLY A 64 -12.10 -14.87 0.64
CA GLY A 64 -13.21 -14.35 -0.15
C GLY A 64 -13.21 -12.82 -0.22
N LYS A 65 -12.02 -12.20 -0.14
CA LYS A 65 -11.84 -10.75 -0.22
C LYS A 65 -11.32 -10.36 -1.59
N GLN A 66 -11.75 -9.20 -2.07
CA GLN A 66 -11.21 -8.66 -3.31
C GLN A 66 -9.75 -8.20 -3.10
N SER A 67 -8.94 -8.37 -4.12
CA SER A 67 -7.57 -7.86 -4.16
C SER A 67 -7.39 -6.88 -5.31
N ILE A 68 -6.41 -6.00 -5.19
CA ILE A 68 -6.07 -5.00 -6.20
C ILE A 68 -4.56 -5.01 -6.46
N ASP A 69 -4.21 -4.79 -7.73
CA ASP A 69 -2.84 -4.51 -8.15
C ASP A 69 -2.66 -2.99 -8.23
N LEU A 70 -1.78 -2.45 -7.40
CA LEU A 70 -1.56 -1.01 -7.31
C LEU A 70 -0.64 -0.45 -8.39
N SER A 71 -0.04 -1.30 -9.24
CA SER A 71 0.88 -0.85 -10.29
C SER A 71 0.22 0.09 -11.31
N ASN A 72 -1.09 -0.06 -11.53
CA ASN A 72 -1.88 0.74 -12.46
C ASN A 72 -3.13 1.33 -11.80
N ALA A 73 -3.18 1.36 -10.47
CA ALA A 73 -4.32 1.91 -9.76
C ALA A 73 -4.39 3.42 -9.95
N VAL A 74 -5.60 3.93 -10.11
CA VAL A 74 -5.86 5.37 -10.07
C VAL A 74 -6.34 5.69 -8.67
N VAL A 75 -5.72 6.68 -8.05
CA VAL A 75 -6.03 7.10 -6.68
C VAL A 75 -6.71 8.46 -6.72
N ASP A 76 -7.85 8.58 -6.05
CA ASP A 76 -8.57 9.84 -5.93
C ASP A 76 -7.85 10.77 -4.94
N PRO A 77 -7.46 12.00 -5.35
CA PRO A 77 -6.88 12.99 -4.45
C PRO A 77 -7.76 13.32 -3.24
N GLN A 78 -9.09 13.24 -3.36
CA GLN A 78 -10.00 13.47 -2.25
C GLN A 78 -9.88 12.37 -1.19
N ALA A 79 -9.70 11.12 -1.61
CA ALA A 79 -9.46 10.01 -0.69
C ALA A 79 -8.14 10.17 0.06
N LEU A 80 -7.06 10.61 -0.62
CA LEU A 80 -5.75 10.85 0.00
C LEU A 80 -5.82 11.86 1.14
N ARG A 81 -6.63 12.91 1.00
CA ARG A 81 -6.78 13.96 2.03
C ARG A 81 -7.48 13.47 3.30
N LEU A 82 -8.25 12.39 3.21
CA LEU A 82 -8.96 11.82 4.37
C LEU A 82 -8.03 11.05 5.30
N VAL A 83 -6.88 10.57 4.80
CA VAL A 83 -5.95 9.77 5.59
C VAL A 83 -4.55 10.39 5.51
N PRO A 84 -3.95 10.85 6.62
CA PRO A 84 -2.61 11.41 6.63
C PRO A 84 -1.55 10.38 6.19
N ARG A 85 -0.51 10.87 5.47
CA ARG A 85 0.61 10.04 4.99
C ARG A 85 1.26 9.19 6.08
N ASP A 86 1.48 9.77 7.25
CA ASP A 86 2.13 9.07 8.37
C ASP A 86 1.30 7.88 8.85
N MET A 87 -0.03 8.02 8.84
CA MET A 87 -0.95 6.93 9.15
C MET A 87 -0.94 5.88 8.05
N ALA A 88 -1.00 6.29 6.79
CA ALA A 88 -0.91 5.40 5.64
C ALA A 88 0.36 4.53 5.69
N LYS A 89 1.52 5.14 5.96
CA LYS A 89 2.80 4.43 6.13
C LYS A 89 2.82 3.52 7.36
N ARG A 90 2.32 4.00 8.48
CA ARG A 90 2.38 3.25 9.74
C ARG A 90 1.59 1.97 9.71
N TYR A 91 0.44 1.96 9.04
CA TYR A 91 -0.50 0.84 8.97
C TYR A 91 -0.53 0.15 7.61
N HIS A 92 0.40 0.49 6.69
CA HIS A 92 0.47 -0.06 5.34
C HIS A 92 -0.91 -0.13 4.67
N LEU A 93 -1.56 1.04 4.58
CA LEU A 93 -2.85 1.22 3.93
C LEU A 93 -2.82 2.42 3.00
N LEU A 94 -3.59 2.35 1.92
CA LEU A 94 -3.68 3.42 0.93
C LEU A 94 -5.16 3.71 0.62
N PRO A 95 -5.66 4.93 0.85
CA PRO A 95 -6.97 5.31 0.36
C PRO A 95 -6.94 5.40 -1.17
N LEU A 96 -7.93 4.76 -1.81
CA LEU A 96 -7.99 4.66 -3.27
C LEU A 96 -9.06 5.57 -3.86
N ASP A 97 -10.24 5.55 -3.29
CA ASP A 97 -11.42 6.24 -3.80
C ASP A 97 -12.34 6.66 -2.67
N TYR A 98 -12.99 7.81 -2.83
CA TYR A 98 -14.00 8.29 -1.91
C TYR A 98 -15.27 8.71 -2.64
N ASP A 99 -16.29 7.86 -2.58
CA ASP A 99 -17.61 8.16 -3.10
C ASP A 99 -18.43 8.99 -2.09
N GLN A 100 -18.46 10.31 -2.30
CA GLN A 100 -19.20 11.24 -1.44
C GLN A 100 -20.70 10.94 -1.34
N PRO A 101 -21.43 10.61 -2.44
CA PRO A 101 -22.86 10.31 -2.37
C PRO A 101 -23.18 9.11 -1.49
N SER A 102 -22.45 8.05 -1.57
CA SER A 102 -22.65 6.85 -0.74
C SER A 102 -21.85 6.88 0.56
N ARG A 103 -20.99 7.87 0.77
CA ARG A 103 -20.07 7.99 1.91
C ARG A 103 -19.25 6.71 2.09
N ARG A 104 -18.66 6.24 1.00
CA ARG A 104 -17.84 5.04 0.98
C ARG A 104 -16.39 5.37 0.68
N LEU A 105 -15.49 4.96 1.58
CA LEU A 105 -14.06 5.04 1.39
C LEU A 105 -13.51 3.66 1.06
N THR A 106 -12.85 3.52 -0.09
CA THR A 106 -12.15 2.29 -0.49
C THR A 106 -10.69 2.39 -0.09
N LEU A 107 -10.20 1.41 0.69
CA LEU A 107 -8.83 1.31 1.16
C LEU A 107 -8.14 0.07 0.62
N ALA A 108 -6.94 0.22 0.08
CA ALA A 108 -6.02 -0.91 -0.07
C ALA A 108 -5.31 -1.15 1.27
N ILE A 109 -5.22 -2.40 1.71
CA ILE A 109 -4.60 -2.82 2.97
C ILE A 109 -3.70 -4.03 2.74
N SER A 110 -2.58 -4.12 3.48
CA SER A 110 -1.69 -5.28 3.42
C SER A 110 -2.10 -6.39 4.39
N ASP A 111 -2.69 -6.03 5.53
CA ASP A 111 -3.16 -6.98 6.55
C ASP A 111 -4.64 -6.74 6.87
N ILE A 112 -5.45 -7.75 6.54
CA ILE A 112 -6.90 -7.73 6.83
C ILE A 112 -7.21 -7.82 8.33
N ASN A 113 -6.26 -8.25 9.14
CA ASN A 113 -6.43 -8.37 10.59
C ASN A 113 -5.93 -7.13 11.35
N ASP A 114 -5.45 -6.11 10.65
CA ASP A 114 -5.07 -4.84 11.29
C ASP A 114 -6.31 -4.01 11.65
N ILE A 115 -6.98 -4.46 12.71
CA ILE A 115 -8.16 -3.78 13.27
C ILE A 115 -7.77 -2.39 13.78
N VAL A 116 -6.55 -2.24 14.31
CA VAL A 116 -6.07 -0.97 14.89
C VAL A 116 -5.93 0.10 13.81
N GLY A 117 -5.31 -0.24 12.67
CA GLY A 117 -5.20 0.67 11.53
C GLY A 117 -6.57 1.11 11.01
N LEU A 118 -7.49 0.15 10.83
CA LEU A 118 -8.85 0.44 10.37
C LEU A 118 -9.64 1.31 11.36
N ASP A 119 -9.54 1.06 12.67
CA ASP A 119 -10.21 1.88 13.68
C ASP A 119 -9.62 3.30 13.75
N ARG A 120 -8.32 3.45 13.52
CA ARG A 120 -7.70 4.78 13.43
C ARG A 120 -8.20 5.55 12.21
N VAL A 121 -8.29 4.92 11.04
CA VAL A 121 -8.89 5.55 9.85
C VAL A 121 -10.34 5.93 10.13
N ARG A 122 -11.12 5.01 10.73
CA ARG A 122 -12.53 5.26 11.08
C ARG A 122 -12.70 6.47 12.00
N SER A 123 -11.76 6.69 12.93
CA SER A 123 -11.80 7.84 13.84
C SER A 123 -11.55 9.20 13.18
N LEU A 124 -11.03 9.22 11.94
CA LEU A 124 -10.83 10.44 11.13
C LEU A 124 -12.04 10.77 10.26
N LEU A 125 -12.89 9.79 10.03
CA LEU A 125 -14.03 9.90 9.13
C LEU A 125 -15.29 10.29 9.91
N GLU A 126 -16.30 10.78 9.19
CA GLU A 126 -17.63 10.96 9.76
C GLU A 126 -18.24 9.59 10.11
N ASP A 127 -19.01 9.54 11.20
CA ASP A 127 -19.61 8.30 11.76
C ASP A 127 -20.40 7.46 10.77
N SER A 128 -20.87 8.06 9.68
CA SER A 128 -21.68 7.40 8.65
C SER A 128 -20.86 6.90 7.46
N THR A 129 -19.52 7.01 7.49
CA THR A 129 -18.68 6.59 6.37
C THR A 129 -18.44 5.08 6.42
N GLU A 130 -18.79 4.39 5.33
CA GLU A 130 -18.51 2.97 5.14
C GLU A 130 -17.09 2.78 4.60
N ILE A 131 -16.33 1.86 5.18
CA ILE A 131 -14.98 1.50 4.72
C ILE A 131 -15.05 0.16 4.00
N GLU A 132 -14.70 0.17 2.71
CA GLU A 132 -14.46 -1.02 1.90
C GLU A 132 -12.96 -1.29 1.81
N THR A 133 -12.54 -2.55 1.99
CA THR A 133 -11.14 -2.93 2.01
C THR A 133 -10.79 -3.87 0.88
N LEU A 134 -9.69 -3.60 0.18
CA LEU A 134 -9.09 -4.43 -0.86
C LEU A 134 -7.70 -4.87 -0.41
N LEU A 135 -7.34 -6.14 -0.67
CA LEU A 135 -6.00 -6.65 -0.37
C LEU A 135 -4.99 -6.17 -1.42
N ALA A 136 -3.85 -5.65 -0.95
CA ALA A 136 -2.71 -5.30 -1.79
C ALA A 136 -1.40 -5.78 -1.15
N GLY A 137 -0.32 -5.84 -1.93
CA GLY A 137 1.00 -6.16 -1.40
C GLY A 137 1.56 -5.03 -0.53
N GLU A 138 2.26 -5.36 0.58
CA GLU A 138 2.84 -4.36 1.48
C GLU A 138 3.78 -3.42 0.74
N SER A 139 4.71 -3.95 -0.07
CA SER A 139 5.64 -3.12 -0.84
C SER A 139 4.98 -2.39 -2.02
N GLU A 140 3.85 -2.89 -2.53
CA GLU A 140 3.03 -2.15 -3.51
C GLU A 140 2.40 -0.91 -2.86
N ILE A 141 1.85 -1.07 -1.65
CA ILE A 141 1.26 0.03 -0.87
C ILE A 141 2.32 1.08 -0.54
N ASP A 142 3.49 0.67 -0.03
CA ASP A 142 4.57 1.59 0.35
C ASP A 142 5.05 2.42 -0.85
N ARG A 143 5.23 1.79 -2.01
CA ARG A 143 5.59 2.50 -3.26
C ARG A 143 4.49 3.46 -3.70
N ALA A 144 3.23 3.05 -3.63
CA ALA A 144 2.10 3.89 -3.98
C ALA A 144 1.97 5.08 -3.02
N ILE A 145 2.18 4.90 -1.71
CA ILE A 145 2.19 5.99 -0.75
C ILE A 145 3.28 7.02 -1.11
N ASP A 146 4.50 6.58 -1.42
CA ASP A 146 5.58 7.49 -1.78
C ASP A 146 5.29 8.21 -3.10
N GLN A 147 4.66 7.55 -4.06
CA GLN A 147 4.25 8.13 -5.32
C GLN A 147 3.15 9.18 -5.16
N TYR A 148 2.03 8.83 -4.55
CA TYR A 148 0.84 9.68 -4.53
C TYR A 148 0.94 10.81 -3.50
N TYR A 149 1.41 10.55 -2.29
CA TYR A 149 1.59 11.60 -1.28
C TYR A 149 2.84 12.45 -1.55
N GLY A 150 3.83 11.95 -2.30
CA GLY A 150 5.00 12.73 -2.71
C GLY A 150 4.64 13.85 -3.68
N HIS A 151 3.69 13.62 -4.59
CA HIS A 151 3.24 14.62 -5.54
C HIS A 151 2.36 15.71 -4.89
N GLU A 152 1.52 15.36 -3.91
CA GLU A 152 0.70 16.36 -3.21
C GLU A 152 1.56 17.37 -2.45
N LEU A 153 2.59 16.92 -1.73
CA LEU A 153 3.51 17.82 -1.03
C LEU A 153 4.25 18.77 -1.97
N SER A 154 4.53 18.32 -3.21
CA SER A 154 5.18 19.15 -4.22
C SER A 154 4.24 20.24 -4.77
N ILE A 155 2.98 19.93 -5.00
CA ILE A 155 2.00 20.89 -5.53
C ILE A 155 1.57 21.90 -4.47
N ASP A 156 1.26 21.44 -3.25
CA ASP A 156 0.91 22.34 -2.14
C ASP A 156 2.09 23.22 -1.72
N GLY A 157 3.31 22.70 -1.76
CA GLY A 157 4.52 23.49 -1.53
C GLY A 157 4.69 24.60 -2.58
N ILE A 158 4.55 24.27 -3.84
CA ILE A 158 4.64 25.24 -4.95
C ILE A 158 3.51 26.28 -4.89
N LEU A 159 2.28 25.85 -4.58
CA LEU A 159 1.15 26.77 -4.42
C LEU A 159 1.35 27.70 -3.23
N HIS A 160 1.85 27.20 -2.11
CA HIS A 160 2.15 28.00 -0.93
C HIS A 160 3.28 29.02 -1.19
N GLU A 161 4.32 28.62 -1.93
CA GLU A 161 5.39 29.54 -2.36
C GLU A 161 4.88 30.60 -3.34
N ILE A 162 3.92 30.26 -4.21
CA ILE A 162 3.27 31.23 -5.11
C ILE A 162 2.39 32.20 -4.34
N GLU A 163 1.61 31.73 -3.37
CA GLU A 163 0.71 32.56 -2.56
C GLU A 163 1.46 33.47 -1.59
N THR A 164 2.58 33.03 -1.03
CA THR A 164 3.40 33.83 -0.09
C THR A 164 4.37 34.77 -0.80
N GLY A 165 4.54 34.64 -2.13
CA GLY A 165 5.44 35.48 -2.92
C GLY A 165 6.94 35.26 -2.65
N GLU A 166 7.30 34.18 -1.96
CA GLU A 166 8.69 33.81 -1.63
C GLU A 166 9.34 32.93 -2.72
N ILE A 167 8.99 33.10 -3.99
CA ILE A 167 9.67 32.40 -5.06
C ILE A 167 11.04 33.05 -5.26
N ASP A 168 12.09 32.41 -4.77
CA ASP A 168 13.47 32.77 -5.12
C ASP A 168 13.78 32.30 -6.55
N TRP A 169 13.46 33.15 -7.51
CA TRP A 169 13.74 32.95 -8.96
C TRP A 169 15.22 32.72 -9.25
N LYS A 170 16.13 33.01 -8.31
CA LYS A 170 17.57 32.78 -8.46
C LYS A 170 17.94 31.31 -8.36
N SER A 171 17.19 30.50 -7.61
CA SER A 171 17.46 29.05 -7.48
C SER A 171 17.02 28.27 -8.72
N LEU A 172 15.99 28.72 -9.43
CA LEU A 172 15.48 28.09 -10.66
C LEU A 172 16.36 28.37 -11.88
N SER A 173 17.09 29.48 -11.89
CA SER A 173 17.99 29.83 -12.99
C SER A 173 19.39 29.20 -12.90
N ALA A 174 19.72 28.56 -11.77
CA ALA A 174 21.03 27.93 -11.59
C ALA A 174 21.15 26.51 -12.20
N THR A 175 20.03 25.88 -12.58
CA THR A 175 20.03 24.51 -13.14
C THR A 175 20.16 24.48 -14.67
N ASP A 176 20.07 25.63 -15.34
CA ASP A 176 20.06 25.69 -16.81
C ASP A 176 21.44 26.06 -17.45
N ASN A 177 22.50 26.12 -16.65
CA ASN A 177 23.80 26.65 -17.16
C ASN A 177 24.91 25.59 -17.32
N GLU A 178 24.59 24.30 -17.36
CA GLU A 178 25.61 23.25 -17.53
C GLU A 178 25.71 22.65 -18.94
N TYR A 179 24.95 23.18 -19.93
CA TYR A 179 25.01 22.70 -21.31
C TYR A 179 25.20 23.82 -22.34
N SER A 180 26.16 24.73 -22.14
CA SER A 180 26.55 25.66 -23.20
C SER A 180 27.99 26.10 -23.07
N GLN A 181 28.91 25.23 -23.42
CA GLN A 181 30.24 25.67 -23.94
C GLN A 181 30.45 25.11 -25.34
N PRO A 182 30.45 25.97 -26.35
CA PRO A 182 30.95 25.58 -27.67
C PRO A 182 32.49 25.57 -27.62
N VAL A 183 33.08 24.40 -27.86
CA VAL A 183 34.51 24.27 -28.08
C VAL A 183 34.83 24.83 -29.45
N VAL A 184 35.38 26.05 -29.48
CA VAL A 184 36.05 26.58 -30.68
C VAL A 184 37.50 26.12 -30.58
N ARG A 185 37.92 25.22 -31.50
CA ARG A 185 39.32 24.95 -31.81
C ARG A 185 39.72 25.80 -33.02
N LEU A 186 40.71 26.63 -32.81
CA LEU A 186 41.61 27.13 -33.88
C LEU A 186 42.73 26.14 -34.09
#